data_0c4bf8a96c1847d86b182e91d20db351
#
_entry.id   0c4bf8a96c1847d86b182e91d20db351
#
_cell.length_a   1.000
_cell.length_b   1.000
_cell.length_c   1.000
_cell.angle_alpha   90.00
_cell.angle_beta   90.00
_cell.angle_gamma   90.00
#
_symmetry.space_group_name_H-M   'P 1'
#
loop_
_entity.id
_entity.type
_entity.pdbx_description
1 polymer ?
#
loop_
_entity_poly.entity_id
_entity_poly.type
_entity_poly.pdbx_seq_one_letter_code
_entity_poly.pdbx_strand_id
1 'polypeptide(L)'
;MDTATASRLLEALLPIVRAAGALVMDIYRSDFAVRGKDDASPVTEADERAEALIVPALEALLPGVPVVAEEAVAAGRLPALGRRFWLVDPLDGTKEFIGRNGEFTVNI
;
A
#
# COMPACT_ATOMS: atom_id res chain seq x y z
N MET A 1 -1.93 -1.31 -23.08
CA MET A 1 -0.52 -1.49 -22.66
C MET A 1 -0.01 -2.77 -23.31
N ASP A 2 1.12 -2.74 -23.97
CA ASP A 2 1.69 -3.94 -24.57
C ASP A 2 2.48 -4.76 -23.54
N THR A 3 2.85 -5.98 -23.92
CA THR A 3 3.54 -6.92 -23.04
C THR A 3 4.90 -6.40 -22.58
N ALA A 4 5.66 -5.73 -23.45
CA ALA A 4 6.97 -5.20 -23.11
C ALA A 4 6.87 -4.06 -22.09
N THR A 5 5.88 -3.18 -22.23
CA THR A 5 5.61 -2.10 -21.29
C THR A 5 5.17 -2.67 -19.94
N ALA A 6 4.26 -3.64 -19.95
CA ALA A 6 3.80 -4.31 -18.73
C ALA A 6 4.95 -4.99 -17.99
N SER A 7 5.85 -5.67 -18.70
CA SER A 7 7.03 -6.31 -18.10
C SER A 7 7.96 -5.30 -17.44
N ARG A 8 8.19 -4.15 -18.08
CA ARG A 8 9.02 -3.08 -17.51
C ARG A 8 8.39 -2.48 -16.26
N LEU A 9 7.05 -2.32 -16.24
CA LEU A 9 6.35 -1.84 -15.07
C LEU A 9 6.47 -2.82 -13.91
N LEU A 10 6.29 -4.12 -14.17
CA LEU A 10 6.45 -5.15 -13.14
C LEU A 10 7.86 -5.13 -12.55
N GLU A 11 8.89 -5.02 -13.37
CA GLU A 11 10.27 -4.90 -12.90
C GLU A 11 10.47 -3.65 -12.05
N ALA A 12 9.89 -2.52 -12.45
CA ALA A 12 9.99 -1.26 -11.69
C ALA A 12 9.22 -1.32 -10.37
N LEU A 13 8.19 -2.14 -10.26
CA LEU A 13 7.44 -2.34 -9.02
C LEU A 13 8.21 -3.15 -7.98
N LEU A 14 9.09 -4.05 -8.39
CA LEU A 14 9.80 -4.93 -7.46
C LEU A 14 10.54 -4.19 -6.34
N PRO A 15 11.35 -3.15 -6.62
CA PRO A 15 12.01 -2.43 -5.53
C PRO A 15 11.02 -1.69 -4.62
N ILE A 16 9.90 -1.22 -5.17
CA ILE A 16 8.85 -0.56 -4.38
C ILE A 16 8.22 -1.56 -3.41
N VAL A 17 7.82 -2.73 -3.91
CA VAL A 17 7.22 -3.78 -3.09
C VAL A 17 8.20 -4.28 -2.02
N ARG A 18 9.47 -4.45 -2.39
CA ARG A 18 10.50 -4.88 -1.44
C ARG A 18 10.73 -3.86 -0.33
N ALA A 19 10.78 -2.57 -0.69
CA ALA A 19 10.95 -1.51 0.30
C ALA A 19 9.75 -1.43 1.24
N ALA A 20 8.54 -1.53 0.71
CA ALA A 20 7.32 -1.55 1.50
C ALA A 20 7.27 -2.78 2.42
N GLY A 21 7.63 -3.95 1.90
CA GLY A 21 7.69 -5.17 2.68
C GLY A 21 8.71 -5.10 3.82
N ALA A 22 9.89 -4.54 3.57
CA ALA A 22 10.91 -4.34 4.59
C ALA A 22 10.41 -3.42 5.71
N LEU A 23 9.75 -2.31 5.32
CA LEU A 23 9.16 -1.37 6.27
C LEU A 23 8.09 -2.04 7.14
N VAL A 24 7.19 -2.80 6.53
CA VAL A 24 6.14 -3.53 7.25
C VAL A 24 6.74 -4.54 8.23
N MET A 25 7.77 -5.27 7.81
CA MET A 25 8.42 -6.25 8.67
C MET A 25 9.17 -5.60 9.83
N ASP A 26 9.78 -4.45 9.63
CA ASP A 26 10.42 -3.70 10.72
C ASP A 26 9.40 -3.30 11.79
N ILE A 27 8.23 -2.84 11.37
CA ILE A 27 7.15 -2.50 12.30
C ILE A 27 6.58 -3.74 12.97
N TYR A 28 6.42 -4.83 12.21
CA TYR A 28 5.92 -6.11 12.74
C TYR A 28 6.78 -6.64 13.89
N ARG A 29 8.09 -6.43 13.83
CA ARG A 29 9.04 -6.85 14.85
C ARG A 29 9.15 -5.91 16.04
N SER A 30 8.47 -4.75 15.97
CA SER A 30 8.48 -3.72 17.01
C SER A 30 7.17 -3.73 17.79
N ASP A 31 7.08 -2.92 18.86
CA ASP A 31 5.83 -2.59 19.49
C ASP A 31 5.17 -1.48 18.69
N PHE A 32 4.04 -1.75 18.07
CA PHE A 32 3.33 -0.79 17.25
C PHE A 32 1.98 -0.41 17.87
N ALA A 33 1.58 0.86 17.63
CA ALA A 33 0.30 1.38 18.09
C ALA A 33 -0.82 0.93 17.13
N VAL A 34 -1.96 0.57 17.71
CA VAL A 34 -3.17 0.21 16.96
C VAL A 34 -4.18 1.34 17.14
N ARG A 35 -4.73 1.83 16.04
CA ARG A 35 -5.75 2.86 16.02
C ARG A 35 -6.99 2.37 15.28
N GLY A 36 -8.14 2.96 15.58
CA GLY A 36 -9.35 2.72 14.80
C GLY A 36 -9.46 3.69 13.64
N LYS A 37 -10.00 3.23 12.51
CA LYS A 37 -10.48 4.09 11.44
C LYS A 37 -11.89 4.60 11.77
N ASP A 38 -12.38 5.60 11.04
CA ASP A 38 -13.73 6.15 11.24
C ASP A 38 -14.83 5.08 11.11
N ASP A 39 -14.60 4.05 10.30
CA ASP A 39 -15.51 2.92 10.15
C ASP A 39 -15.28 1.81 11.20
N ALA A 40 -14.49 2.10 12.23
CA ALA A 40 -14.09 1.19 13.30
C ALA A 40 -13.13 0.06 12.87
N SER A 41 -12.65 0.05 11.63
CA SER A 41 -11.62 -0.89 11.19
C SER A 41 -10.27 -0.54 11.82
N PRO A 42 -9.47 -1.51 12.25
CA PRO A 42 -8.16 -1.22 12.82
C PRO A 42 -7.19 -0.69 11.76
N VAL A 43 -6.33 0.22 12.16
CA VAL A 43 -5.24 0.72 11.34
C VAL A 43 -3.97 0.74 12.19
N THR A 44 -2.84 0.43 11.58
CA THR A 44 -1.54 0.46 12.24
C THR A 44 -0.62 1.47 11.58
N GLU A 45 0.47 1.78 12.26
CA GLU A 45 1.56 2.55 11.68
C GLU A 45 2.07 1.92 10.39
N ALA A 46 2.05 0.58 10.29
CA ALA A 46 2.46 -0.14 9.10
C ALA A 46 1.59 0.21 7.88
N ASP A 47 0.27 0.26 8.04
CA ASP A 47 -0.66 0.66 6.97
C ASP A 47 -0.31 2.05 6.43
N GLU A 48 -0.18 3.02 7.32
CA GLU A 48 0.06 4.41 6.95
C GLU A 48 1.45 4.64 6.36
N ARG A 49 2.46 4.07 6.96
CA ARG A 49 3.85 4.26 6.51
C ARG A 49 4.13 3.53 5.22
N ALA A 50 3.56 2.34 5.01
CA ALA A 50 3.71 1.63 3.75
C ALA A 50 3.02 2.39 2.61
N GLU A 51 1.82 2.93 2.85
CA GLU A 51 1.14 3.77 1.86
C GLU A 51 1.95 5.03 1.54
N ALA A 52 2.51 5.70 2.55
CA ALA A 52 3.33 6.89 2.36
C ALA A 52 4.61 6.62 1.55
N LEU A 53 5.11 5.39 1.56
CA LEU A 53 6.23 4.97 0.72
C LEU A 53 5.78 4.65 -0.71
N ILE A 54 4.68 3.91 -0.85
CA ILE A 54 4.23 3.37 -2.14
C ILE A 54 3.65 4.45 -3.05
N VAL A 55 2.78 5.31 -2.53
CA VAL A 55 2.02 6.27 -3.35
C VAL A 55 2.92 7.23 -4.12
N PRO A 56 3.89 7.93 -3.49
CA PRO A 56 4.79 8.81 -4.24
C PRO A 56 5.64 8.05 -5.26
N ALA A 57 6.05 6.83 -4.96
CA ALA A 57 6.83 6.02 -5.88
C ALA A 57 6.04 5.66 -7.15
N LEU A 58 4.76 5.32 -7.00
CA LEU A 58 3.88 5.03 -8.13
C LEU A 58 3.60 6.29 -8.95
N GLU A 59 3.38 7.43 -8.29
CA GLU A 59 3.18 8.70 -8.98
C GLU A 59 4.41 9.11 -9.81
N ALA A 60 5.61 8.86 -9.30
CA ALA A 60 6.84 9.09 -10.03
C ALA A 60 7.02 8.12 -11.20
N LEU A 61 6.58 6.87 -11.04
CA LEU A 61 6.72 5.83 -12.07
C LEU A 61 5.82 6.10 -13.28
N LEU A 62 4.57 6.49 -13.06
CA LEU A 62 3.61 6.85 -14.12
C LEU A 62 2.90 8.14 -13.74
N PRO A 63 3.50 9.31 -14.04
CA PRO A 63 2.83 10.59 -13.78
C PRO A 63 1.46 10.67 -14.48
N GLY A 64 0.48 11.20 -13.78
CA GLY A 64 -0.87 11.35 -14.31
C GLY A 64 -1.76 10.12 -14.18
N VAL A 65 -1.23 8.99 -13.73
CA VAL A 65 -2.06 7.79 -13.42
C VAL A 65 -2.50 7.88 -11.95
N PRO A 66 -3.81 7.91 -11.68
CA PRO A 66 -4.30 8.04 -10.30
C PRO A 66 -3.93 6.82 -9.44
N VAL A 67 -3.75 7.05 -8.14
CA VAL A 67 -3.50 6.00 -7.16
C VAL A 67 -4.71 5.91 -6.23
N VAL A 68 -5.35 4.75 -6.19
CA VAL A 68 -6.41 4.44 -5.24
C VAL A 68 -5.78 3.64 -4.11
N ALA A 69 -5.66 4.26 -2.93
CA ALA A 69 -5.02 3.67 -1.78
C ALA A 69 -6.01 3.59 -0.62
N GLU A 70 -6.01 2.48 0.11
CA GLU A 70 -7.00 2.19 1.15
C GLU A 70 -7.04 3.27 2.22
N GLU A 71 -5.89 3.70 2.73
CA GLU A 71 -5.85 4.67 3.82
C GLU A 71 -6.29 6.07 3.36
N ALA A 72 -5.94 6.45 2.13
CA ALA A 72 -6.39 7.71 1.55
C ALA A 72 -7.91 7.71 1.33
N VAL A 73 -8.46 6.60 0.84
CA VAL A 73 -9.92 6.45 0.64
C VAL A 73 -10.64 6.51 1.98
N ALA A 74 -10.13 5.84 3.00
CA ALA A 74 -10.69 5.90 4.35
C ALA A 74 -10.69 7.32 4.92
N ALA A 75 -9.71 8.14 4.53
CA ALA A 75 -9.64 9.56 4.91
C ALA A 75 -10.46 10.48 3.98
N GLY A 76 -11.23 9.94 3.05
CA GLY A 76 -12.07 10.69 2.13
C GLY A 76 -11.35 11.22 0.89
N ARG A 77 -10.13 10.76 0.62
CA ARG A 77 -9.35 11.20 -0.54
C ARG A 77 -9.42 10.18 -1.66
N LEU A 78 -10.41 10.32 -2.54
CA LEU A 78 -10.56 9.48 -3.73
C LEU A 78 -10.23 10.33 -4.97
N PRO A 79 -9.18 9.99 -5.74
CA PRO A 79 -8.84 10.73 -6.96
C PRO A 79 -9.87 10.49 -8.07
N ALA A 80 -9.91 11.40 -9.04
CA ALA A 80 -10.69 11.18 -10.25
C ALA A 80 -10.08 10.01 -11.03
N LEU A 81 -10.91 9.03 -11.38
CA LEU A 81 -10.45 7.82 -12.07
C LEU A 81 -10.55 7.99 -13.59
N GLY A 82 -9.55 7.49 -14.29
CA GLY A 82 -9.54 7.36 -15.73
C GLY A 82 -9.59 5.88 -16.13
N ARG A 83 -9.07 5.58 -17.33
CA ARG A 83 -9.02 4.20 -17.85
C ARG A 83 -8.03 3.32 -17.08
N ARG A 84 -6.98 3.92 -16.53
CA ARG A 84 -5.95 3.24 -15.77
C ARG A 84 -5.77 3.89 -14.42
N PHE A 85 -5.55 3.09 -13.42
CA PHE A 85 -5.25 3.56 -12.07
C PHE A 85 -4.47 2.48 -11.33
N TRP A 86 -3.74 2.89 -10.30
CA TRP A 86 -3.14 1.96 -9.37
C TRP A 86 -4.12 1.65 -8.25
N LEU A 87 -4.17 0.41 -7.85
CA LEU A 87 -4.94 0.00 -6.66
C LEU A 87 -3.93 -0.52 -5.63
N VAL A 88 -3.91 0.10 -4.46
CA VAL A 88 -2.92 -0.19 -3.43
C VAL A 88 -3.62 -0.59 -2.14
N ASP A 89 -3.31 -1.79 -1.64
CA ASP A 89 -3.62 -2.21 -0.29
C ASP A 89 -2.28 -2.46 0.41
N PRO A 90 -1.76 -1.47 1.17
CA PRO A 90 -0.41 -1.55 1.71
C PRO A 90 -0.24 -2.63 2.77
N LEU A 91 -1.31 -3.06 3.40
CA LEU A 91 -1.30 -4.14 4.37
C LEU A 91 -2.66 -4.84 4.35
N ASP A 92 -2.75 -5.94 3.60
CA ASP A 92 -3.89 -6.83 3.61
C ASP A 92 -3.73 -7.81 4.77
N GLY A 93 -4.77 -7.96 5.57
CA GLY A 93 -4.71 -8.78 6.77
C GLY A 93 -4.25 -7.98 8.00
N THR A 94 -4.75 -6.76 8.19
CA THR A 94 -4.39 -5.91 9.33
C THR A 94 -4.68 -6.60 10.67
N LYS A 95 -5.79 -7.33 10.78
CA LYS A 95 -6.12 -8.07 11.99
C LYS A 95 -5.11 -9.17 12.29
N GLU A 96 -4.65 -9.86 11.26
CA GLU A 96 -3.65 -10.91 11.35
C GLU A 96 -2.28 -10.33 11.71
N PHE A 97 -1.98 -9.14 11.18
CA PHE A 97 -0.77 -8.39 11.56
C PHE A 97 -0.80 -8.02 13.05
N ILE A 98 -1.90 -7.47 13.54
CA ILE A 98 -2.07 -7.11 14.95
C ILE A 98 -2.00 -8.35 15.84
N GLY A 99 -2.61 -9.46 15.41
CA GLY A 99 -2.57 -10.74 16.13
C GLY A 99 -1.25 -11.47 16.04
N ARG A 100 -0.32 -10.99 15.22
CA ARG A 100 1.04 -11.55 15.04
C ARG A 100 1.04 -13.01 14.59
N ASN A 101 0.07 -13.39 13.73
CA ASN A 101 0.01 -14.75 13.19
C ASN A 101 0.75 -14.91 11.85
N GLY A 102 1.27 -13.82 11.29
CA GLY A 102 2.07 -13.86 10.05
C GLY A 102 1.27 -13.96 8.76
N GLU A 103 -0.05 -13.95 8.81
CA GLU A 103 -0.89 -14.09 7.63
C GLU A 103 -1.33 -12.72 7.10
N PHE A 104 -0.40 -11.97 6.53
CA PHE A 104 -0.66 -10.67 5.93
C PHE A 104 0.20 -10.47 4.67
N THR A 105 -0.22 -9.54 3.79
CA THR A 105 0.47 -9.26 2.54
C THR A 105 0.47 -7.77 2.21
N VAL A 106 1.37 -7.37 1.30
CA VAL A 106 1.41 -6.05 0.67
C VAL A 106 1.01 -6.23 -0.79
N ASN A 107 0.01 -5.48 -1.25
CA ASN A 107 -0.53 -5.64 -2.60
C ASN A 107 -0.55 -4.29 -3.35
N ILE A 108 -0.07 -4.35 -4.58
CA ILE A 108 -0.12 -3.23 -5.52
C ILE A 108 -0.73 -3.70 -6.83
#